data_6a55b27fc3187a916389117e2ea4e747
#
_entry.id   6a55b27fc3187a916389117e2ea4e747
#
_cell.length_a   1.000
_cell.length_b   1.000
_cell.length_c   1.000
_cell.angle_alpha   90.00
_cell.angle_beta   90.00
_cell.angle_gamma   90.00
#
_symmetry.space_group_name_H-M   'P 1'
#
loop_
_entity.id
_entity.type
_entity.pdbx_description
1 polymer ?
#
loop_
_entity_poly.entity_id
_entity_poly.type
_entity_poly.pdbx_seq_one_letter_code
_entity_poly.pdbx_strand_id
1 'polypeptide(L)'
;LRLSRGLGDVYKRQIKGTAPRRALETEDQRGKEDLIESKKDLAEHMMLVDLERHDLSSVCIPGSVKWAEFRIESHPNVHHLVSEVSGELKPSCCVTSAISSLFPGGSITGCPKVMSMAIINHLERMPRGAWTGSIGHIHKLNNLVELNILIRTLEVHERAGVRTGRVMAGGGIVHSSNPELEAQEAEWKADAVLSLIHI
;
A
#
# COMPACT_ATOMS: atom_id res chain seq x y z
N LEU A 1 5.93 -5.29 2.18
CA LEU A 1 7.40 -5.43 2.22
C LEU A 1 7.77 -6.83 2.66
N ARG A 2 8.64 -7.46 1.94
CA ARG A 2 9.24 -8.73 2.35
C ARG A 2 10.76 -8.65 2.21
N LEU A 3 11.46 -9.08 3.24
CA LEU A 3 12.91 -9.24 3.25
C LEU A 3 13.19 -10.74 3.30
N SER A 4 13.94 -11.28 2.35
CA SER A 4 14.21 -12.70 2.24
C SER A 4 15.61 -13.10 2.70
N ARG A 5 15.79 -14.42 2.89
CA ARG A 5 16.94 -15.06 3.52
C ARG A 5 18.19 -15.03 2.63
N GLY A 6 19.33 -14.80 3.24
CA GLY A 6 20.66 -15.27 2.78
C GLY A 6 21.40 -14.36 1.83
N LEU A 7 20.75 -13.63 0.94
CA LEU A 7 21.36 -12.70 -0.01
C LEU A 7 20.93 -11.24 0.16
N GLY A 8 20.09 -10.97 1.17
CA GLY A 8 19.67 -9.59 1.46
C GLY A 8 18.67 -9.02 0.49
N ASP A 9 17.87 -9.85 -0.18
CA ASP A 9 16.84 -9.35 -1.09
C ASP A 9 15.69 -8.69 -0.35
N VAL A 10 15.26 -7.57 -0.86
CA VAL A 10 14.07 -6.85 -0.41
C VAL A 10 13.13 -6.63 -1.58
N TYR A 11 11.84 -6.78 -1.34
CA TYR A 11 10.85 -6.45 -2.34
C TYR A 11 9.56 -5.88 -1.73
N LYS A 12 8.90 -5.05 -2.53
CA LYS A 12 7.61 -4.44 -2.23
C LYS A 12 6.65 -4.78 -3.34
N ARG A 13 5.44 -5.21 -2.95
CA ARG A 13 4.33 -5.40 -3.87
C ARG A 13 3.40 -4.20 -3.79
N GLN A 14 3.14 -3.60 -4.95
CA GLN A 14 2.24 -2.48 -5.11
C GLN A 14 0.97 -2.94 -5.81
N ILE A 15 -0.17 -2.59 -5.23
CA ILE A 15 -1.49 -2.83 -5.79
C ILE A 15 -2.12 -1.47 -6.07
N LYS A 16 -2.49 -1.22 -7.33
CA LYS A 16 -3.30 -0.05 -7.72
C LYS A 16 -4.07 -0.40 -8.98
N GLY A 17 -5.34 -0.13 -8.98
CA GLY A 17 -6.28 -0.59 -9.99
C GLY A 17 -7.01 -1.85 -9.51
N THR A 18 -8.34 -1.81 -9.56
CA THR A 18 -9.21 -2.89 -9.09
C THR A 18 -10.45 -2.95 -9.96
N ALA A 19 -10.77 -4.13 -10.47
CA ALA A 19 -12.03 -4.42 -11.15
C ALA A 19 -12.80 -5.52 -10.38
N PRO A 20 -14.12 -5.42 -10.24
CA PRO A 20 -14.92 -6.45 -9.60
C PRO A 20 -14.98 -7.72 -10.46
N ARG A 21 -15.07 -8.88 -9.82
CA ARG A 21 -15.37 -10.14 -10.49
C ARG A 21 -16.81 -10.11 -11.03
N ARG A 22 -17.00 -10.74 -12.18
CA ARG A 22 -18.31 -10.89 -12.82
C ARG A 22 -18.69 -12.35 -12.92
N ALA A 23 -20.01 -12.62 -12.86
CA ALA A 23 -20.51 -13.98 -12.95
C ALA A 23 -20.36 -14.60 -14.37
N LEU A 24 -20.46 -13.76 -15.40
CA LEU A 24 -20.23 -14.16 -16.79
C LEU A 24 -18.76 -14.03 -17.13
N GLU A 25 -18.15 -15.10 -17.62
CA GLU A 25 -16.71 -15.15 -17.92
C GLU A 25 -16.29 -14.09 -18.97
N THR A 26 -17.15 -13.82 -19.95
CA THR A 26 -16.89 -12.79 -20.97
C THR A 26 -16.85 -11.38 -20.38
N GLU A 27 -17.70 -11.07 -19.41
CA GLU A 27 -17.69 -9.78 -18.70
C GLU A 27 -16.52 -9.71 -17.71
N ASP A 28 -16.18 -10.82 -17.07
CA ASP A 28 -15.05 -10.92 -16.16
C ASP A 28 -13.73 -10.69 -16.89
N GLN A 29 -13.58 -11.28 -18.07
CA GLN A 29 -12.42 -11.07 -18.94
C GLN A 29 -12.33 -9.63 -19.46
N ARG A 30 -13.46 -9.04 -19.89
CA ARG A 30 -13.52 -7.64 -20.29
C ARG A 30 -13.10 -6.71 -19.14
N GLY A 31 -13.53 -6.99 -17.91
CA GLY A 31 -13.11 -6.22 -16.72
C GLY A 31 -11.60 -6.22 -16.49
N LYS A 32 -10.90 -7.32 -16.81
CA LYS A 32 -9.42 -7.38 -16.78
C LYS A 32 -8.79 -6.55 -17.90
N GLU A 33 -9.35 -6.62 -19.10
CA GLU A 33 -8.88 -5.86 -20.27
C GLU A 33 -9.03 -4.36 -20.03
N ASP A 34 -10.22 -3.92 -19.58
CA ASP A 34 -10.50 -2.53 -19.22
C ASP A 34 -9.52 -2.01 -18.16
N LEU A 35 -9.14 -2.85 -17.17
CA LEU A 35 -8.19 -2.50 -16.14
C LEU A 35 -6.78 -2.30 -16.68
N ILE A 36 -6.35 -3.13 -17.65
CA ILE A 36 -5.04 -2.99 -18.31
C ILE A 36 -5.02 -1.79 -19.26
N GLU A 37 -6.14 -1.48 -19.90
CA GLU A 37 -6.24 -0.39 -20.87
C GLU A 37 -6.51 0.98 -20.21
N SER A 38 -6.88 1.00 -18.95
CA SER A 38 -7.16 2.23 -18.19
C SER A 38 -5.90 3.10 -18.06
N LYS A 39 -5.79 4.11 -18.89
CA LYS A 39 -4.66 5.06 -18.84
C LYS A 39 -4.52 5.74 -17.49
N LYS A 40 -5.65 6.01 -16.81
CA LYS A 40 -5.64 6.61 -15.47
C LYS A 40 -5.04 5.64 -14.45
N ASP A 41 -5.55 4.41 -14.37
CA ASP A 41 -5.08 3.41 -13.41
C ASP A 41 -3.61 3.06 -13.63
N LEU A 42 -3.19 2.93 -14.89
CA LEU A 42 -1.78 2.72 -15.25
C LEU A 42 -0.89 3.88 -14.84
N ALA A 43 -1.30 5.13 -15.08
CA ALA A 43 -0.50 6.30 -14.71
C ALA A 43 -0.33 6.39 -13.18
N GLU A 44 -1.40 6.18 -12.43
CA GLU A 44 -1.36 6.15 -10.96
C GLU A 44 -0.51 4.97 -10.45
N HIS A 45 -0.64 3.80 -11.07
CA HIS A 45 0.14 2.62 -10.73
C HIS A 45 1.63 2.85 -10.95
N MET A 46 2.02 3.39 -12.11
CA MET A 46 3.41 3.71 -12.45
C MET A 46 4.01 4.74 -11.49
N MET A 47 3.24 5.77 -11.12
CA MET A 47 3.69 6.75 -10.12
C MET A 47 4.01 6.07 -8.78
N LEU A 48 3.18 5.16 -8.32
CA LEU A 48 3.41 4.43 -7.07
C LEU A 48 4.60 3.48 -7.18
N VAL A 49 4.77 2.80 -8.31
CA VAL A 49 5.96 1.96 -8.58
C VAL A 49 7.24 2.77 -8.53
N ASP A 50 7.25 3.98 -9.09
CA ASP A 50 8.42 4.87 -9.02
C ASP A 50 8.73 5.34 -7.59
N LEU A 51 7.71 5.62 -6.78
CA LEU A 51 7.89 5.89 -5.35
C LEU A 51 8.51 4.71 -4.61
N GLU A 52 8.05 3.48 -4.90
CA GLU A 52 8.60 2.26 -4.30
C GLU A 52 10.06 2.02 -4.74
N ARG A 53 10.37 2.27 -6.02
CA ARG A 53 11.76 2.21 -6.53
C ARG A 53 12.65 3.22 -5.83
N HIS A 54 12.16 4.44 -5.63
CA HIS A 54 12.89 5.48 -4.91
C HIS A 54 13.17 5.07 -3.46
N ASP A 55 12.16 4.59 -2.74
CA ASP A 55 12.29 4.12 -1.37
C ASP A 55 13.35 3.00 -1.27
N LEU A 56 13.24 1.96 -2.12
CA LEU A 56 14.18 0.84 -2.13
C LEU A 56 15.61 1.27 -2.49
N SER A 57 15.78 2.25 -3.38
CA SER A 57 17.10 2.75 -3.77
C SER A 57 17.90 3.32 -2.61
N SER A 58 17.23 3.78 -1.54
CA SER A 58 17.88 4.29 -0.34
C SER A 58 18.65 3.22 0.43
N VAL A 59 18.16 1.97 0.43
CA VAL A 59 18.69 0.84 1.21
C VAL A 59 19.36 -0.24 0.36
N CYS A 60 19.14 -0.23 -0.96
CA CYS A 60 19.67 -1.23 -1.87
C CYS A 60 21.00 -0.81 -2.50
N ILE A 61 21.75 -1.80 -3.00
CA ILE A 61 22.96 -1.61 -3.79
C ILE A 61 22.58 -0.82 -5.05
N PRO A 62 23.36 0.23 -5.43
CA PRO A 62 23.09 1.00 -6.64
C PRO A 62 23.00 0.10 -7.88
N GLY A 63 21.94 0.26 -8.66
CA GLY A 63 21.68 -0.53 -9.87
C GLY A 63 21.02 -1.90 -9.64
N SER A 64 20.83 -2.34 -8.39
CA SER A 64 20.17 -3.62 -8.10
C SER A 64 18.63 -3.50 -8.08
N VAL A 65 18.08 -2.31 -7.95
CA VAL A 65 16.64 -2.12 -7.90
C VAL A 65 16.02 -2.38 -9.27
N LYS A 66 15.12 -3.36 -9.31
CA LYS A 66 14.41 -3.82 -10.50
C LYS A 66 12.91 -3.69 -10.28
N TRP A 67 12.20 -3.47 -11.35
CA TRP A 67 10.75 -3.53 -11.39
C TRP A 67 10.32 -4.66 -12.31
N ALA A 68 9.47 -5.54 -11.81
CA ALA A 68 8.76 -6.50 -12.64
C ALA A 68 7.51 -5.83 -13.21
N GLU A 69 7.20 -6.12 -14.47
CA GLU A 69 6.01 -5.62 -15.15
C GLU A 69 4.74 -5.91 -14.34
N PHE A 70 3.74 -5.08 -14.53
CA PHE A 70 2.45 -5.30 -13.89
C PHE A 70 1.77 -6.56 -14.43
N ARG A 71 1.03 -7.21 -13.55
CA ARG A 71 0.20 -8.37 -13.84
C ARG A 71 -1.16 -8.25 -13.19
N ILE A 72 -2.15 -8.93 -13.78
CA ILE A 72 -3.45 -9.06 -13.12
C ILE A 72 -3.41 -10.24 -12.14
N GLU A 73 -3.75 -9.98 -10.90
CA GLU A 73 -4.01 -11.01 -9.90
C GLU A 73 -5.50 -11.09 -9.63
N SER A 74 -6.06 -12.30 -9.84
CA SER A 74 -7.49 -12.56 -9.64
C SER A 74 -7.73 -13.17 -8.27
N HIS A 75 -8.60 -12.55 -7.51
CA HIS A 75 -9.09 -13.01 -6.22
C HIS A 75 -10.57 -13.41 -6.33
N PRO A 76 -11.19 -14.00 -5.29
CA PRO A 76 -12.59 -14.43 -5.37
C PRO A 76 -13.56 -13.33 -5.78
N ASN A 77 -13.34 -12.08 -5.35
CA ASN A 77 -14.27 -10.97 -5.54
C ASN A 77 -13.76 -9.86 -6.47
N VAL A 78 -12.45 -9.82 -6.74
CA VAL A 78 -11.83 -8.72 -7.48
C VAL A 78 -10.64 -9.19 -8.31
N HIS A 79 -10.32 -8.39 -9.34
CA HIS A 79 -9.04 -8.40 -10.05
C HIS A 79 -8.23 -7.20 -9.61
N HIS A 80 -6.94 -7.38 -9.36
CA HIS A 80 -6.01 -6.31 -9.03
C HIS A 80 -4.90 -6.19 -10.07
N LEU A 81 -4.52 -4.95 -10.37
CA LEU A 81 -3.29 -4.65 -11.06
C LEU A 81 -2.15 -4.59 -10.04
N VAL A 82 -1.16 -5.44 -10.19
CA VAL A 82 -0.07 -5.65 -9.23
C VAL A 82 1.28 -5.52 -9.91
N SER A 83 2.21 -4.83 -9.27
CA SER A 83 3.63 -4.81 -9.62
C SER A 83 4.49 -5.20 -8.43
N GLU A 84 5.70 -5.63 -8.72
CA GLU A 84 6.72 -5.94 -7.72
C GLU A 84 7.99 -5.14 -8.02
N VAL A 85 8.50 -4.48 -7.00
CA VAL A 85 9.80 -3.81 -7.04
C VAL A 85 10.73 -4.54 -6.07
N SER A 86 11.90 -4.95 -6.54
CA SER A 86 12.87 -5.70 -5.76
C SER A 86 14.26 -5.08 -5.85
N GLY A 87 15.15 -5.43 -4.92
CA GLY A 87 16.53 -5.00 -4.91
C GLY A 87 17.35 -5.76 -3.88
N GLU A 88 18.68 -5.68 -4.03
CA GLU A 88 19.64 -6.27 -3.10
C GLU A 88 20.00 -5.25 -2.02
N LEU A 89 19.84 -5.59 -0.75
CA LEU A 89 20.20 -4.73 0.37
C LEU A 89 21.71 -4.47 0.41
N LYS A 90 22.09 -3.24 0.74
CA LYS A 90 23.50 -2.90 1.01
C LYS A 90 24.03 -3.78 2.17
N PRO A 91 25.27 -4.26 2.11
CA PRO A 91 25.87 -5.06 3.21
C PRO A 91 25.88 -4.34 4.57
N SER A 92 25.89 -3.00 4.55
CA SER A 92 25.80 -2.15 5.75
C SER A 92 24.38 -1.97 6.28
N CYS A 93 23.36 -2.46 5.56
CA CYS A 93 21.97 -2.27 5.91
C CYS A 93 21.44 -3.48 6.68
N CYS A 94 21.16 -3.31 7.98
CA CYS A 94 20.47 -4.33 8.76
C CYS A 94 18.93 -4.19 8.61
N VAL A 95 18.21 -5.23 9.06
CA VAL A 95 16.73 -5.27 8.99
C VAL A 95 16.08 -4.02 9.59
N THR A 96 16.55 -3.58 10.75
CA THR A 96 15.99 -2.40 11.43
C THR A 96 16.25 -1.11 10.66
N SER A 97 17.45 -0.93 10.10
CA SER A 97 17.76 0.24 9.26
C SER A 97 16.96 0.23 7.96
N ALA A 98 16.76 -0.95 7.34
CA ALA A 98 15.90 -1.09 6.18
C ALA A 98 14.45 -0.68 6.50
N ILE A 99 13.88 -1.20 7.57
CA ILE A 99 12.52 -0.82 8.00
C ILE A 99 12.44 0.69 8.26
N SER A 100 13.39 1.27 9.01
CA SER A 100 13.38 2.71 9.32
C SER A 100 13.46 3.62 8.09
N SER A 101 14.16 3.18 7.04
CA SER A 101 14.28 3.95 5.79
C SER A 101 13.07 3.79 4.87
N LEU A 102 12.46 2.61 4.89
CA LEU A 102 11.32 2.29 4.03
C LEU A 102 9.96 2.70 4.65
N PHE A 103 9.92 2.93 5.95
CA PHE A 103 8.71 3.29 6.67
C PHE A 103 8.76 4.76 7.16
N PRO A 104 7.63 5.51 7.03
CA PRO A 104 6.46 5.15 6.24
C PRO A 104 6.75 5.17 4.74
N GLY A 105 6.05 4.32 3.97
CA GLY A 105 6.23 4.21 2.53
C GLY A 105 5.82 5.47 1.76
N GLY A 106 6.49 5.75 0.64
CA GLY A 106 6.17 6.88 -0.23
C GLY A 106 4.75 6.82 -0.79
N SER A 107 4.24 5.62 -1.05
CA SER A 107 2.85 5.39 -1.51
C SER A 107 1.78 5.82 -0.50
N ILE A 108 2.16 5.98 0.77
CA ILE A 108 1.26 6.40 1.87
C ILE A 108 1.43 7.88 2.20
N THR A 109 2.65 8.41 2.07
CA THR A 109 2.98 9.77 2.48
C THR A 109 3.06 10.74 1.31
N GLY A 110 3.56 10.30 0.17
CA GLY A 110 3.85 11.14 -0.98
C GLY A 110 5.33 11.47 -1.14
N CYS A 111 5.63 12.26 -2.16
CA CYS A 111 6.98 12.69 -2.50
C CYS A 111 7.00 14.22 -2.73
N PRO A 112 7.98 14.95 -2.17
CA PRO A 112 9.06 14.53 -1.26
C PRO A 112 8.54 14.12 0.13
N LYS A 113 8.98 12.96 0.63
CA LYS A 113 8.42 12.29 1.83
C LYS A 113 8.33 13.21 3.05
N VAL A 114 9.43 13.86 3.41
CA VAL A 114 9.49 14.72 4.62
C VAL A 114 8.52 15.90 4.52
N MET A 115 8.42 16.54 3.35
CA MET A 115 7.50 17.64 3.13
C MET A 115 6.05 17.18 3.18
N SER A 116 5.74 16.08 2.50
CA SER A 116 4.40 15.51 2.51
C SER A 116 3.95 15.12 3.91
N MET A 117 4.82 14.51 4.71
CA MET A 117 4.54 14.19 6.12
C MET A 117 4.28 15.45 6.95
N ALA A 118 5.02 16.53 6.74
CA ALA A 118 4.80 17.79 7.43
C ALA A 118 3.43 18.40 7.08
N ILE A 119 3.05 18.36 5.80
CA ILE A 119 1.74 18.82 5.32
C ILE A 119 0.61 17.98 5.93
N ILE A 120 0.74 16.65 5.87
CA ILE A 120 -0.23 15.72 6.47
C ILE A 120 -0.43 16.03 7.96
N ASN A 121 0.67 16.16 8.70
CA ASN A 121 0.62 16.47 10.13
C ASN A 121 -0.03 17.84 10.45
N HIS A 122 0.08 18.80 9.53
CA HIS A 122 -0.54 20.11 9.67
C HIS A 122 -2.05 20.08 9.34
N LEU A 123 -2.45 19.29 8.34
CA LEU A 123 -3.83 19.25 7.86
C LEU A 123 -4.71 18.28 8.65
N GLU A 124 -4.18 17.13 9.04
CA GLU A 124 -4.92 16.12 9.79
C GLU A 124 -5.02 16.51 11.27
N ARG A 125 -6.26 16.63 11.75
CA ARG A 125 -6.55 17.06 13.12
C ARG A 125 -6.38 15.97 14.18
N MET A 126 -6.27 14.71 13.74
CA MET A 126 -6.18 13.55 14.61
C MET A 126 -5.01 12.64 14.21
N PRO A 127 -4.34 11.99 15.17
CA PRO A 127 -3.32 11.00 14.86
C PRO A 127 -3.94 9.83 14.11
N ARG A 128 -3.21 9.31 13.12
CA ARG A 128 -3.63 8.16 12.31
C ARG A 128 -3.74 6.85 13.10
N GLY A 129 -3.05 6.74 14.24
CA GLY A 129 -3.00 5.50 15.02
C GLY A 129 -2.30 4.39 14.24
N ALA A 130 -2.92 3.20 14.19
CA ALA A 130 -2.41 2.09 13.40
C ALA A 130 -2.63 2.26 11.89
N TRP A 131 -3.61 3.06 11.49
CA TRP A 131 -3.93 3.30 10.07
C TRP A 131 -2.72 3.88 9.33
N THR A 132 -2.42 3.35 8.16
CA THR A 132 -1.23 3.62 7.35
C THR A 132 0.10 3.20 7.99
N GLY A 133 0.04 2.58 9.17
CA GLY A 133 1.16 1.89 9.78
C GLY A 133 1.48 0.56 9.09
N SER A 134 2.21 -0.29 9.79
CA SER A 134 2.53 -1.63 9.31
C SER A 134 2.31 -2.67 10.38
N ILE A 135 1.81 -3.83 9.98
CA ILE A 135 1.73 -5.03 10.81
C ILE A 135 2.42 -6.19 10.10
N GLY A 136 3.01 -7.07 10.86
CA GLY A 136 3.63 -8.26 10.28
C GLY A 136 4.48 -9.02 11.29
N HIS A 137 5.44 -9.78 10.79
CA HIS A 137 6.29 -10.59 11.63
C HIS A 137 7.75 -10.57 11.17
N ILE A 138 8.62 -10.78 12.13
CA ILE A 138 10.07 -10.96 11.94
C ILE A 138 10.43 -12.36 12.42
N HIS A 139 10.83 -13.22 11.52
CA HIS A 139 11.22 -14.58 11.82
C HIS A 139 12.75 -14.68 11.95
N LYS A 140 13.23 -14.72 13.19
CA LYS A 140 14.68 -14.64 13.51
C LYS A 140 15.53 -15.75 12.91
N LEU A 141 15.01 -16.98 12.82
CA LEU A 141 15.79 -18.14 12.34
C LEU A 141 16.18 -18.06 10.86
N ASN A 142 15.37 -17.40 10.06
CA ASN A 142 15.59 -17.28 8.63
C ASN A 142 15.68 -15.83 8.14
N ASN A 143 15.77 -14.86 9.06
CA ASN A 143 15.82 -13.44 8.76
C ASN A 143 14.70 -12.97 7.80
N LEU A 144 13.56 -13.65 7.84
CA LEU A 144 12.40 -13.26 7.04
C LEU A 144 11.62 -12.18 7.77
N VAL A 145 11.35 -11.11 7.08
CA VAL A 145 10.46 -10.03 7.54
C VAL A 145 9.34 -9.89 6.53
N GLU A 146 8.11 -9.93 6.99
CA GLU A 146 6.93 -9.65 6.18
C GLU A 146 6.09 -8.60 6.88
N LEU A 147 5.89 -7.48 6.20
CA LEU A 147 5.12 -6.34 6.71
C LEU A 147 4.03 -5.97 5.72
N ASN A 148 2.84 -5.75 6.23
CA ASN A 148 1.69 -5.28 5.47
C ASN A 148 1.33 -3.86 5.86
N ILE A 149 0.85 -3.05 4.91
CA ILE A 149 0.34 -1.71 5.22
C ILE A 149 -1.06 -1.84 5.80
N LEU A 150 -1.31 -1.13 6.90
CA LEU A 150 -2.61 -1.11 7.56
C LEU A 150 -3.54 -0.08 6.90
N ILE A 151 -4.22 -0.53 5.85
CA ILE A 151 -5.34 0.18 5.23
C ILE A 151 -6.61 -0.65 5.39
N ARG A 152 -7.79 -0.05 5.29
CA ARG A 152 -9.07 -0.75 5.49
C ARG A 152 -9.12 -1.53 6.80
N THR A 153 -8.65 -0.88 7.85
CA THR A 153 -8.42 -1.47 9.17
C THR A 153 -9.40 -0.87 10.18
N LEU A 154 -10.01 -1.75 10.97
CA LEU A 154 -10.79 -1.39 12.16
C LEU A 154 -9.87 -1.54 13.37
N GLU A 155 -9.65 -0.47 14.11
CA GLU A 155 -9.04 -0.50 15.43
C GLU A 155 -10.14 -0.62 16.50
N VAL A 156 -10.03 -1.60 17.38
CA VAL A 156 -10.97 -1.76 18.50
C VAL A 156 -10.20 -1.59 19.80
N HIS A 157 -10.68 -0.69 20.64
CA HIS A 157 -10.13 -0.44 21.95
C HIS A 157 -11.18 -0.76 23.01
N GLU A 158 -10.75 -1.41 24.08
CA GLU A 158 -11.59 -1.63 25.25
C GLU A 158 -11.05 -0.84 26.44
N ARG A 159 -11.87 0.02 27.01
CA ARG A 159 -11.52 0.79 28.21
C ARG A 159 -12.70 0.79 29.17
N ALA A 160 -12.46 0.35 30.41
CA ALA A 160 -13.47 0.28 31.47
C ALA A 160 -14.74 -0.49 31.02
N GLY A 161 -14.60 -1.58 30.28
CA GLY A 161 -15.72 -2.40 29.78
C GLY A 161 -16.47 -1.82 28.57
N VAL A 162 -16.04 -0.65 28.07
CA VAL A 162 -16.61 -0.03 26.86
C VAL A 162 -15.69 -0.31 25.68
N ARG A 163 -16.24 -0.91 24.63
CA ARG A 163 -15.54 -1.11 23.35
C ARG A 163 -15.84 0.02 22.40
N THR A 164 -14.79 0.63 21.89
CA THR A 164 -14.86 1.67 20.84
C THR A 164 -14.09 1.22 19.62
N GLY A 165 -14.71 1.37 18.44
CA GLY A 165 -14.08 1.10 17.15
C GLY A 165 -13.72 2.39 16.45
N ARG A 166 -12.59 2.40 15.75
CA ARG A 166 -12.18 3.49 14.87
C ARG A 166 -11.82 2.94 13.49
N VAL A 167 -12.43 3.49 12.47
CA VAL A 167 -12.10 3.25 11.07
C VAL A 167 -11.56 4.54 10.49
N MET A 168 -10.45 4.46 9.78
CA MET A 168 -9.89 5.56 9.01
C MET A 168 -9.77 5.16 7.55
N ALA A 169 -10.12 6.07 6.67
CA ALA A 169 -10.05 5.89 5.21
C ALA A 169 -9.51 7.15 4.55
N GLY A 170 -8.99 6.99 3.34
CA GLY A 170 -8.45 8.09 2.55
C GLY A 170 -7.95 7.61 1.21
N GLY A 171 -7.45 8.54 0.41
CA GLY A 171 -6.92 8.30 -0.93
C GLY A 171 -5.61 9.03 -1.18
N GLY A 172 -5.03 8.80 -2.35
CA GLY A 172 -3.88 9.54 -2.82
C GLY A 172 -4.35 10.79 -3.56
N ILE A 173 -3.90 11.96 -3.12
CA ILE A 173 -4.22 13.23 -3.75
C ILE A 173 -3.14 13.59 -4.75
N VAL A 174 -3.54 13.86 -5.98
CA VAL A 174 -2.66 14.31 -7.09
C VAL A 174 -3.18 15.63 -7.67
N HIS A 175 -2.36 16.26 -8.50
CA HIS A 175 -2.72 17.57 -9.09
C HIS A 175 -4.07 17.60 -9.82
N SER A 176 -4.45 16.49 -10.44
CA SER A 176 -5.72 16.33 -11.16
C SER A 176 -6.87 15.80 -10.31
N SER A 177 -6.67 15.59 -9.01
CA SER A 177 -7.71 15.12 -8.11
C SER A 177 -8.84 16.15 -7.98
N ASN A 178 -10.07 15.66 -8.00
CA ASN A 178 -11.26 16.45 -7.68
C ASN A 178 -11.58 16.24 -6.19
N PRO A 179 -11.63 17.29 -5.36
CA PRO A 179 -11.80 17.17 -3.92
C PRO A 179 -13.07 16.42 -3.49
N GLU A 180 -14.18 16.66 -4.18
CA GLU A 180 -15.47 16.04 -3.88
C GLU A 180 -15.45 14.53 -4.17
N LEU A 181 -14.83 14.13 -5.29
CA LEU A 181 -14.70 12.72 -5.67
C LEU A 181 -13.75 11.98 -4.74
N GLU A 182 -12.65 12.62 -4.33
CA GLU A 182 -11.70 12.02 -3.37
C GLU A 182 -12.34 11.85 -1.98
N ALA A 183 -13.15 12.82 -1.53
CA ALA A 183 -13.89 12.69 -0.28
C ALA A 183 -14.91 11.53 -0.35
N GLN A 184 -15.66 11.45 -1.44
CA GLN A 184 -16.64 10.37 -1.67
C GLN A 184 -15.95 8.98 -1.74
N GLU A 185 -14.80 8.89 -2.39
CA GLU A 185 -14.01 7.66 -2.44
C GLU A 185 -13.55 7.23 -1.04
N ALA A 186 -13.14 8.19 -0.19
CA ALA A 186 -12.75 7.91 1.19
C ALA A 186 -13.95 7.37 2.02
N GLU A 187 -15.15 7.94 1.86
CA GLU A 187 -16.37 7.47 2.49
C GLU A 187 -16.70 6.02 2.07
N TRP A 188 -16.71 5.72 0.77
CA TRP A 188 -16.96 4.36 0.28
C TRP A 188 -15.95 3.34 0.81
N LYS A 189 -14.69 3.75 0.97
CA LYS A 189 -13.66 2.88 1.57
C LYS A 189 -13.91 2.62 3.05
N ALA A 190 -14.45 3.58 3.78
CA ALA A 190 -14.86 3.41 5.17
C ALA A 190 -16.07 2.50 5.29
N ASP A 191 -17.09 2.71 4.48
CA ASP A 191 -18.34 1.93 4.48
C ASP A 191 -18.09 0.44 4.26
N ALA A 192 -17.13 0.09 3.41
CA ALA A 192 -16.74 -1.30 3.19
C ALA A 192 -16.24 -2.02 4.47
N VAL A 193 -15.69 -1.27 5.42
CA VAL A 193 -15.27 -1.81 6.72
C VAL A 193 -16.39 -1.71 7.74
N LEU A 194 -17.15 -0.62 7.74
CA LEU A 194 -18.24 -0.38 8.67
C LEU A 194 -19.39 -1.38 8.45
N SER A 195 -19.65 -1.80 7.21
CA SER A 195 -20.67 -2.81 6.91
C SER A 195 -20.43 -4.15 7.61
N LEU A 196 -19.19 -4.45 7.99
CA LEU A 196 -18.84 -5.66 8.74
C LEU A 196 -19.24 -5.60 10.22
N ILE A 197 -19.57 -4.41 10.73
CA ILE A 197 -19.91 -4.20 12.15
C ILE A 197 -21.40 -4.46 12.41
N HIS A 198 -22.21 -4.52 11.37
CA HIS A 198 -23.64 -4.73 11.43
C HIS A 198 -24.07 -6.21 11.23
N ILE A 199 -23.14 -7.15 11.42
CA ILE A 199 -23.43 -8.60 11.39
C ILE A 199 -23.75 -9.10 12.80
#